data_67a8a6ebe93719422cb793778bf309fa
#
_entry.id   67a8a6ebe93719422cb793778bf309fa
#
_cell.length_a   1.000
_cell.length_b   1.000
_cell.length_c   1.000
_cell.angle_alpha   90.00
_cell.angle_beta   90.00
_cell.angle_gamma   90.00
#
_symmetry.space_group_name_H-M   'P 1'
#
loop_
_entity.id
_entity.type
_entity.pdbx_description
1 polymer ?
#
loop_
_entity_poly.entity_id
_entity_poly.type
_entity_poly.pdbx_seq_one_letter_code
_entity_poly.pdbx_strand_id
1 'polypeptide(L)'
;MGRLLNQIKEPNDIKRISPKLYPVLAEEIRDFLLNNVSQTGGHLASNLGAVEITMALHICLRFPEDKVVYDVGHQSYVHKILTGRKDEFSTLRQKDGLCGFPKRSESECDVFGTGHSSTSISAALGLAVARDLEQKDNTVVAVIGDGALSGGMAYEALNNLSILRKEKKNMIIILNDNKMSISENVGGMSRYLNDLRSRKSYSEFKENVESALNNIPGVGKSVARTLKKSKDSIKQLFIPGMLFENMGITYYGLVNGHDIYELIHAINRAKQHEGPILIHAITRKGMGYKNAEKNPEKFHGIGPFDRKSGELLARKTKKTYTDVFADSLVALAKNNKKIVAITAAMPSGTGLKSFKKYYPKRFFDVGIAEEHAVTFAAGLAAQGMHPVFAVYSSFLQRGYDQVLHDVCIQKLPVFFCIDRSGLVGADGETHQGIFDISYLGHIPNMVLMAPKNGREMPEMMKFALEYNGPIAMKYPRGSVYEGLSEYNAPVELGKSEVIHEGQDVVILSVGSIMEECEKAVQHLQEKGYNPGLVNVRFIRPMDEDLLRELAAKYPLIVTVEENELIGGYGQMVSAFLHKNKYHNDLLSLGISDYFVRHATVAQQREQAGIDADSIAKSIIDRMN
;
A
#
# COMPACT_ATOMS: atom_id res chain seq x y z
N MET A 1 9.65 -29.79 10.60
CA MET A 1 9.70 -29.41 9.17
C MET A 1 9.18 -30.57 8.35
N GLY A 2 8.30 -30.32 7.37
CA GLY A 2 7.66 -31.36 6.57
C GLY A 2 8.66 -32.09 5.67
N ARG A 3 8.45 -33.38 5.49
CA ARG A 3 9.37 -34.25 4.73
C ARG A 3 9.46 -33.89 3.25
N LEU A 4 8.35 -33.40 2.63
CA LEU A 4 8.29 -33.02 1.22
C LEU A 4 8.90 -31.62 1.00
N LEU A 5 8.61 -30.66 1.87
CA LEU A 5 9.11 -29.29 1.77
C LEU A 5 10.66 -29.24 1.83
N ASN A 6 11.29 -30.20 2.51
CA ASN A 6 12.76 -30.31 2.57
C ASN A 6 13.40 -30.71 1.23
N GLN A 7 12.63 -31.23 0.28
CA GLN A 7 13.09 -31.55 -1.07
C GLN A 7 13.12 -30.32 -1.98
N ILE A 8 12.48 -29.22 -1.58
CA ILE A 8 12.47 -27.97 -2.32
C ILE A 8 13.67 -27.12 -1.86
N LYS A 9 14.68 -26.99 -2.71
CA LYS A 9 15.93 -26.24 -2.47
C LYS A 9 16.19 -25.16 -3.52
N GLU A 10 15.67 -25.36 -4.73
CA GLU A 10 15.88 -24.47 -5.86
C GLU A 10 14.62 -24.35 -6.73
N PRO A 11 14.54 -23.36 -7.64
CA PRO A 11 13.42 -23.25 -8.58
C PRO A 11 13.19 -24.55 -9.35
N ASN A 12 11.92 -24.88 -9.59
CA ASN A 12 11.46 -26.09 -10.31
C ASN A 12 11.55 -27.42 -9.54
N ASP A 13 12.11 -27.50 -8.34
CA ASP A 13 12.16 -28.75 -7.57
C ASP A 13 10.77 -29.34 -7.28
N ILE A 14 9.74 -28.50 -7.16
CA ILE A 14 8.36 -28.96 -6.99
C ILE A 14 7.90 -29.95 -8.07
N LYS A 15 8.47 -29.87 -9.28
CA LYS A 15 8.15 -30.75 -10.40
C LYS A 15 8.62 -32.20 -10.21
N ARG A 16 9.56 -32.42 -9.27
CA ARG A 16 10.07 -33.76 -8.89
C ARG A 16 9.15 -34.46 -7.91
N ILE A 17 8.21 -33.73 -7.29
CA ILE A 17 7.27 -34.29 -6.33
C ILE A 17 6.12 -34.97 -7.05
N SER A 18 5.78 -36.18 -6.63
CA SER A 18 4.64 -36.93 -7.21
C SER A 18 3.35 -36.11 -7.09
N PRO A 19 2.55 -36.00 -8.17
CA PRO A 19 1.28 -35.26 -8.13
C PRO A 19 0.36 -35.67 -6.99
N LYS A 20 0.29 -36.95 -6.62
CA LYS A 20 -0.53 -37.46 -5.51
C LYS A 20 -0.17 -36.81 -4.15
N LEU A 21 1.03 -36.24 -4.02
CA LEU A 21 1.53 -35.63 -2.79
C LEU A 21 1.36 -34.09 -2.76
N TYR A 22 0.84 -33.45 -3.83
CA TYR A 22 0.65 -32.00 -3.85
C TYR A 22 -0.24 -31.47 -2.71
N PRO A 23 -1.36 -32.13 -2.35
CA PRO A 23 -2.15 -31.67 -1.20
C PRO A 23 -1.37 -31.73 0.12
N VAL A 24 -0.53 -32.75 0.31
CA VAL A 24 0.32 -32.88 1.50
C VAL A 24 1.37 -31.77 1.54
N LEU A 25 2.01 -31.47 0.39
CA LEU A 25 2.95 -30.36 0.29
C LEU A 25 2.30 -29.01 0.60
N ALA A 26 1.07 -28.78 0.14
CA ALA A 26 0.31 -27.56 0.42
C ALA A 26 0.12 -27.37 1.94
N GLU A 27 -0.21 -28.42 2.67
CA GLU A 27 -0.34 -28.37 4.13
C GLU A 27 1.02 -28.15 4.83
N GLU A 28 2.10 -28.78 4.34
CA GLU A 28 3.46 -28.53 4.87
C GLU A 28 3.89 -27.05 4.66
N ILE A 29 3.56 -26.45 3.50
CA ILE A 29 3.81 -25.03 3.22
C ILE A 29 2.99 -24.13 4.16
N ARG A 30 1.69 -24.43 4.39
CA ARG A 30 0.87 -23.68 5.35
C ARG A 30 1.43 -23.72 6.76
N ASP A 31 1.84 -24.91 7.22
CA ASP A 31 2.41 -25.08 8.54
C ASP A 31 3.75 -24.33 8.69
N PHE A 32 4.58 -24.36 7.65
CA PHE A 32 5.82 -23.59 7.58
C PHE A 32 5.56 -22.08 7.66
N LEU A 33 4.60 -21.55 6.89
CA LEU A 33 4.21 -20.15 6.93
C LEU A 33 3.70 -19.73 8.31
N LEU A 34 2.84 -20.54 8.93
CA LEU A 34 2.33 -20.30 10.27
C LEU A 34 3.44 -20.23 11.31
N ASN A 35 4.40 -21.16 11.25
CA ASN A 35 5.52 -21.22 12.18
C ASN A 35 6.43 -20.00 12.07
N ASN A 36 6.79 -19.58 10.86
CA ASN A 36 7.70 -18.46 10.66
C ASN A 36 7.00 -17.11 10.90
N VAL A 37 5.84 -16.87 10.28
CA VAL A 37 5.14 -15.59 10.39
C VAL A 37 4.62 -15.34 11.81
N SER A 38 4.33 -16.39 12.60
CA SER A 38 4.01 -16.19 14.01
C SER A 38 5.16 -15.60 14.83
N GLN A 39 6.41 -15.77 14.39
CA GLN A 39 7.61 -15.26 15.07
C GLN A 39 8.06 -13.90 14.48
N THR A 40 8.07 -13.75 13.16
CA THR A 40 8.58 -12.56 12.49
C THR A 40 7.51 -11.49 12.24
N GLY A 41 6.22 -11.86 12.28
CA GLY A 41 5.16 -11.08 11.68
C GLY A 41 5.16 -11.19 10.16
N GLY A 42 4.15 -10.62 9.49
CA GLY A 42 4.06 -10.59 8.03
C GLY A 42 2.64 -10.69 7.49
N HIS A 43 2.54 -10.94 6.18
CA HIS A 43 1.26 -11.03 5.46
C HIS A 43 0.76 -12.49 5.45
N LEU A 44 0.08 -12.92 6.53
CA LEU A 44 -0.27 -14.32 6.70
C LEU A 44 -1.49 -14.74 5.88
N ALA A 45 -2.64 -14.05 6.07
CA ALA A 45 -3.91 -14.50 5.51
C ALA A 45 -3.92 -14.57 3.98
N SER A 46 -3.25 -13.62 3.33
CA SER A 46 -3.13 -13.57 1.86
C SER A 46 -2.28 -14.72 1.32
N ASN A 47 -1.17 -15.05 1.99
CA ASN A 47 -0.32 -16.17 1.59
C ASN A 47 -1.00 -17.53 1.79
N LEU A 48 -1.71 -17.73 2.90
CA LEU A 48 -2.47 -18.96 3.15
C LEU A 48 -3.56 -19.19 2.09
N GLY A 49 -4.18 -18.11 1.59
CA GLY A 49 -5.19 -18.18 0.54
C GLY A 49 -4.65 -18.43 -0.87
N ALA A 50 -3.33 -18.24 -1.10
CA ALA A 50 -2.71 -18.33 -2.43
C ALA A 50 -1.76 -19.53 -2.60
N VAL A 51 -1.75 -20.49 -1.66
CA VAL A 51 -0.82 -21.63 -1.66
C VAL A 51 -0.97 -22.45 -2.95
N GLU A 52 -2.17 -22.93 -3.26
CA GLU A 52 -2.42 -23.79 -4.43
C GLU A 52 -2.21 -23.04 -5.75
N ILE A 53 -2.61 -21.77 -5.84
CA ILE A 53 -2.37 -20.95 -7.03
C ILE A 53 -0.87 -20.86 -7.31
N THR A 54 -0.08 -20.54 -6.29
CA THR A 54 1.38 -20.39 -6.45
C THR A 54 2.05 -21.74 -6.76
N MET A 55 1.64 -22.82 -6.09
CA MET A 55 2.13 -24.16 -6.39
C MET A 55 1.80 -24.57 -7.83
N ALA A 56 0.58 -24.35 -8.30
CA ALA A 56 0.16 -24.68 -9.66
C ALA A 56 0.97 -23.90 -10.71
N LEU A 57 1.27 -22.61 -10.45
CA LEU A 57 2.17 -21.82 -11.29
C LEU A 57 3.56 -22.44 -11.35
N HIS A 58 4.15 -22.82 -10.22
CA HIS A 58 5.48 -23.44 -10.17
C HIS A 58 5.54 -24.82 -10.81
N ILE A 59 4.43 -25.56 -10.83
CA ILE A 59 4.32 -26.86 -11.52
C ILE A 59 4.23 -26.66 -13.03
N CYS A 60 3.45 -25.67 -13.50
CA CYS A 60 3.15 -25.46 -14.92
C CYS A 60 4.19 -24.60 -15.65
N LEU A 61 4.91 -23.75 -14.94
CA LEU A 61 5.86 -22.77 -15.47
C LEU A 61 7.31 -23.21 -15.19
N ARG A 62 8.25 -22.72 -15.99
CA ARG A 62 9.67 -22.93 -15.84
C ARG A 62 10.36 -21.65 -15.40
N PHE A 63 10.83 -21.61 -14.17
CA PHE A 63 11.54 -20.46 -13.62
C PHE A 63 13.06 -20.61 -13.80
N PRO A 64 13.79 -19.50 -14.11
CA PRO A 64 13.32 -18.11 -14.20
C PRO A 64 12.84 -17.68 -15.60
N GLU A 65 12.77 -18.58 -16.60
CA GLU A 65 12.42 -18.22 -18.00
C GLU A 65 11.00 -17.68 -18.10
N ASP A 66 9.99 -18.41 -17.59
CA ASP A 66 8.62 -17.93 -17.48
C ASP A 66 8.51 -16.83 -16.42
N LYS A 67 7.63 -15.86 -16.63
CA LYS A 67 7.56 -14.65 -15.82
C LYS A 67 6.23 -14.57 -15.09
N VAL A 68 6.27 -14.33 -13.77
CA VAL A 68 5.09 -14.09 -12.94
C VAL A 68 5.22 -12.76 -12.23
N VAL A 69 4.21 -11.90 -12.36
CA VAL A 69 4.09 -10.63 -11.64
C VAL A 69 2.95 -10.76 -10.62
N TYR A 70 3.27 -10.65 -9.34
CA TYR A 70 2.29 -10.66 -8.26
C TYR A 70 1.84 -9.23 -7.96
N ASP A 71 0.53 -8.94 -8.11
CA ASP A 71 -0.03 -7.64 -7.73
C ASP A 71 0.10 -7.39 -6.22
N VAL A 72 0.49 -6.19 -5.80
CA VAL A 72 0.91 -5.89 -4.44
C VAL A 72 2.12 -6.74 -4.00
N GLY A 73 2.12 -8.03 -4.24
CA GLY A 73 3.19 -8.96 -3.90
C GLY A 73 3.20 -9.46 -2.45
N HIS A 74 2.26 -9.01 -1.62
CA HIS A 74 2.15 -9.46 -0.22
C HIS A 74 1.76 -10.94 -0.05
N GLN A 75 1.32 -11.61 -1.13
CA GLN A 75 1.00 -13.04 -1.20
C GLN A 75 2.13 -13.89 -1.82
N SER A 76 3.35 -13.37 -1.92
CA SER A 76 4.47 -14.02 -2.63
C SER A 76 5.35 -14.94 -1.77
N TYR A 77 5.00 -15.17 -0.49
CA TYR A 77 5.85 -15.99 0.39
C TYR A 77 5.99 -17.43 -0.10
N VAL A 78 4.92 -18.01 -0.65
CA VAL A 78 4.98 -19.35 -1.26
C VAL A 78 5.92 -19.38 -2.46
N HIS A 79 5.94 -18.31 -3.28
CA HIS A 79 6.89 -18.14 -4.36
C HIS A 79 8.35 -18.12 -3.85
N LYS A 80 8.62 -17.36 -2.78
CA LYS A 80 9.96 -17.33 -2.15
C LYS A 80 10.36 -18.71 -1.64
N ILE A 81 9.45 -19.46 -1.01
CA ILE A 81 9.69 -20.84 -0.56
C ILE A 81 10.07 -21.74 -1.74
N LEU A 82 9.29 -21.71 -2.82
CA LEU A 82 9.43 -22.58 -4.00
C LEU A 82 10.60 -22.18 -4.92
N THR A 83 11.23 -21.04 -4.66
CA THR A 83 12.43 -20.55 -5.34
C THR A 83 13.70 -20.67 -4.47
N GLY A 84 13.66 -21.50 -3.42
CA GLY A 84 14.84 -21.89 -2.64
C GLY A 84 15.15 -21.03 -1.41
N ARG A 85 14.35 -19.96 -1.14
CA ARG A 85 14.61 -19.00 -0.04
C ARG A 85 13.99 -19.40 1.31
N LYS A 86 13.48 -20.62 1.46
CA LYS A 86 12.77 -21.03 2.68
C LYS A 86 13.63 -20.95 3.95
N ASP A 87 14.92 -21.21 3.85
CA ASP A 87 15.82 -21.24 5.01
C ASP A 87 16.13 -19.84 5.56
N GLU A 88 15.82 -18.78 4.79
CA GLU A 88 15.96 -17.39 5.19
C GLU A 88 14.71 -16.82 5.88
N PHE A 89 13.61 -17.59 5.98
CA PHE A 89 12.33 -17.08 6.51
C PHE A 89 12.37 -16.63 7.97
N SER A 90 13.36 -17.07 8.75
CA SER A 90 13.60 -16.58 10.11
C SER A 90 14.00 -15.10 10.13
N THR A 91 14.48 -14.55 9.01
CA THR A 91 14.88 -13.15 8.83
C THR A 91 13.83 -12.30 8.10
N LEU A 92 12.65 -12.86 7.81
CA LEU A 92 11.59 -12.18 7.05
C LEU A 92 11.25 -10.84 7.67
N ARG A 93 11.35 -9.76 6.88
CA ARG A 93 11.07 -8.36 7.26
C ARG A 93 11.96 -7.80 8.38
N GLN A 94 13.11 -8.42 8.64
CA GLN A 94 14.12 -7.94 9.58
C GLN A 94 15.28 -7.28 8.82
N LYS A 95 16.05 -6.45 9.51
CA LYS A 95 17.22 -5.75 8.92
C LYS A 95 18.13 -6.78 8.22
N ASP A 96 18.51 -6.47 6.99
CA ASP A 96 19.36 -7.28 6.11
C ASP A 96 18.82 -8.70 5.80
N GLY A 97 17.57 -8.96 6.15
CA GLY A 97 16.88 -10.23 5.91
C GLY A 97 15.97 -10.20 4.68
N LEU A 98 15.12 -11.23 4.57
CA LEU A 98 14.21 -11.45 3.46
C LEU A 98 13.11 -10.39 3.43
N CYS A 99 12.90 -9.76 2.25
CA CYS A 99 11.85 -8.77 2.04
C CYS A 99 10.44 -9.39 2.10
N GLY A 100 9.47 -8.63 2.58
CA GLY A 100 8.05 -9.05 2.61
C GLY A 100 7.33 -9.01 1.25
N PHE A 101 8.01 -8.59 0.19
CA PHE A 101 7.50 -8.45 -1.18
C PHE A 101 8.49 -9.05 -2.19
N PRO A 102 8.08 -9.31 -3.45
CA PRO A 102 9.01 -9.68 -4.51
C PRO A 102 10.07 -8.60 -4.70
N LYS A 103 11.32 -9.02 -4.84
CA LYS A 103 12.45 -8.09 -4.99
C LYS A 103 13.48 -8.65 -5.97
N ARG A 104 13.73 -7.93 -7.07
CA ARG A 104 14.64 -8.36 -8.14
C ARG A 104 16.07 -8.65 -7.66
N SER A 105 16.52 -7.95 -6.62
CA SER A 105 17.85 -8.18 -6.04
C SER A 105 17.93 -9.42 -5.14
N GLU A 106 16.81 -10.06 -4.78
CA GLU A 106 16.80 -11.29 -4.00
C GLU A 106 16.81 -12.55 -4.86
N SER A 107 16.19 -12.51 -6.05
CA SER A 107 16.10 -13.69 -6.91
C SER A 107 15.82 -13.31 -8.36
N GLU A 108 16.42 -14.03 -9.31
CA GLU A 108 16.10 -13.93 -10.74
C GLU A 108 14.65 -14.33 -11.06
N CYS A 109 14.00 -15.07 -10.17
CA CYS A 109 12.60 -15.45 -10.26
C CYS A 109 11.65 -14.29 -9.92
N ASP A 110 12.12 -13.25 -9.22
CA ASP A 110 11.37 -12.05 -8.89
C ASP A 110 11.52 -11.03 -10.04
N VAL A 111 10.85 -11.28 -11.17
CA VAL A 111 11.04 -10.49 -12.41
C VAL A 111 10.68 -9.02 -12.26
N PHE A 112 9.76 -8.69 -11.35
CA PHE A 112 9.28 -7.33 -11.09
C PHE A 112 9.02 -7.13 -9.60
N GLY A 113 9.61 -6.08 -9.02
CA GLY A 113 9.36 -5.68 -7.64
C GLY A 113 7.98 -5.05 -7.51
N THR A 114 7.22 -5.47 -6.51
CA THR A 114 5.89 -4.93 -6.23
C THR A 114 5.76 -4.52 -4.75
N GLY A 115 4.71 -3.83 -4.41
CA GLY A 115 4.37 -3.33 -3.06
C GLY A 115 3.05 -2.59 -3.07
N HIS A 116 2.79 -1.84 -4.16
CA HIS A 116 1.53 -1.15 -4.42
C HIS A 116 0.64 -1.94 -5.37
N SER A 117 -0.68 -1.75 -5.25
CA SER A 117 -1.69 -2.49 -6.01
C SER A 117 -1.80 -2.06 -7.48
N SER A 118 -2.48 -2.87 -8.27
CA SER A 118 -2.99 -2.58 -9.61
C SER A 118 -1.93 -2.43 -10.70
N THR A 119 -0.67 -2.76 -10.43
CA THR A 119 0.45 -2.60 -11.38
C THR A 119 0.77 -3.87 -12.18
N SER A 120 0.31 -5.04 -11.69
CA SER A 120 0.74 -6.35 -12.22
C SER A 120 0.38 -6.56 -13.68
N ILE A 121 -0.83 -6.17 -14.10
CA ILE A 121 -1.28 -6.37 -15.48
C ILE A 121 -0.46 -5.50 -16.44
N SER A 122 -0.22 -4.24 -16.10
CA SER A 122 0.63 -3.34 -16.91
C SER A 122 2.07 -3.86 -17.03
N ALA A 123 2.66 -4.28 -15.90
CA ALA A 123 4.02 -4.83 -15.90
C ALA A 123 4.12 -6.12 -16.72
N ALA A 124 3.15 -7.03 -16.55
CA ALA A 124 3.10 -8.27 -17.32
C ALA A 124 2.85 -8.03 -18.81
N LEU A 125 2.01 -7.03 -19.17
CA LEU A 125 1.82 -6.63 -20.56
C LEU A 125 3.15 -6.15 -21.18
N GLY A 126 3.89 -5.31 -20.47
CA GLY A 126 5.23 -4.87 -20.92
C GLY A 126 6.20 -6.03 -21.13
N LEU A 127 6.21 -7.01 -20.17
CA LEU A 127 7.02 -8.23 -20.30
C LEU A 127 6.58 -9.09 -21.51
N ALA A 128 5.28 -9.22 -21.75
CA ALA A 128 4.76 -9.98 -22.88
C ALA A 128 5.12 -9.33 -24.24
N VAL A 129 5.02 -8.00 -24.33
CA VAL A 129 5.42 -7.25 -25.51
C VAL A 129 6.94 -7.39 -25.75
N ALA A 130 7.76 -7.26 -24.70
CA ALA A 130 9.21 -7.45 -24.82
C ALA A 130 9.58 -8.87 -25.27
N ARG A 131 8.93 -9.91 -24.69
CA ARG A 131 9.05 -11.29 -25.16
C ARG A 131 8.80 -11.42 -26.66
N ASP A 132 7.73 -10.77 -27.12
CA ASP A 132 7.29 -10.86 -28.50
C ASP A 132 8.24 -10.16 -29.47
N LEU A 133 8.78 -9.00 -29.09
CA LEU A 133 9.81 -8.28 -29.82
C LEU A 133 11.12 -9.07 -29.88
N GLU A 134 11.47 -9.80 -28.86
CA GLU A 134 12.64 -10.68 -28.80
C GLU A 134 12.40 -12.06 -29.44
N GLN A 135 11.19 -12.32 -29.95
CA GLN A 135 10.78 -13.61 -30.55
C GLN A 135 10.97 -14.81 -29.61
N LYS A 136 10.82 -14.57 -28.29
CA LYS A 136 10.82 -15.62 -27.25
C LYS A 136 9.42 -16.22 -27.10
N ASP A 137 9.33 -17.40 -26.48
CA ASP A 137 8.10 -18.18 -26.29
C ASP A 137 7.69 -18.38 -24.83
N ASN A 138 8.41 -17.76 -23.89
CA ASN A 138 8.15 -17.90 -22.47
C ASN A 138 6.76 -17.37 -22.06
N THR A 139 6.16 -18.02 -21.08
CA THR A 139 4.84 -17.64 -20.56
C THR A 139 4.97 -16.43 -19.64
N VAL A 140 4.03 -15.49 -19.76
CA VAL A 140 3.92 -14.32 -18.87
C VAL A 140 2.58 -14.36 -18.15
N VAL A 141 2.62 -14.24 -16.83
CA VAL A 141 1.43 -14.32 -15.94
C VAL A 141 1.37 -13.11 -15.02
N ALA A 142 0.20 -12.49 -14.91
CA ALA A 142 -0.14 -11.54 -13.84
C ALA A 142 -1.06 -12.24 -12.83
N VAL A 143 -0.75 -12.15 -11.54
CA VAL A 143 -1.63 -12.61 -10.46
C VAL A 143 -2.15 -11.38 -9.74
N ILE A 144 -3.45 -11.11 -9.86
CA ILE A 144 -4.10 -9.93 -9.30
C ILE A 144 -5.24 -10.33 -8.36
N GLY A 145 -5.34 -9.66 -7.21
CA GLY A 145 -6.48 -9.81 -6.30
C GLY A 145 -7.68 -8.99 -6.76
N ASP A 146 -8.88 -9.45 -6.39
CA ASP A 146 -10.15 -8.79 -6.69
C ASP A 146 -10.23 -7.35 -6.14
N GLY A 147 -9.60 -7.07 -4.99
CA GLY A 147 -9.47 -5.70 -4.46
C GLY A 147 -8.60 -4.81 -5.35
N ALA A 148 -7.46 -5.30 -5.83
CA ALA A 148 -6.55 -4.54 -6.68
C ALA A 148 -7.10 -4.32 -8.10
N LEU A 149 -8.04 -5.16 -8.55
CA LEU A 149 -8.73 -4.98 -9.84
C LEU A 149 -9.63 -3.74 -9.86
N SER A 150 -9.95 -3.14 -8.71
CA SER A 150 -10.74 -1.91 -8.61
C SER A 150 -9.96 -0.63 -8.92
N GLY A 151 -8.63 -0.67 -8.96
CA GLY A 151 -7.78 0.48 -9.23
C GLY A 151 -7.77 0.92 -10.70
N GLY A 152 -7.67 2.23 -10.95
CA GLY A 152 -7.72 2.81 -12.30
C GLY A 152 -6.69 2.21 -13.26
N MET A 153 -5.43 2.07 -12.81
CA MET A 153 -4.35 1.48 -13.62
C MET A 153 -4.65 0.05 -14.09
N ALA A 154 -5.39 -0.76 -13.30
CA ALA A 154 -5.80 -2.08 -13.74
C ALA A 154 -6.77 -2.01 -14.95
N TYR A 155 -7.71 -1.04 -14.95
CA TYR A 155 -8.61 -0.81 -16.10
C TYR A 155 -7.87 -0.30 -17.32
N GLU A 156 -6.90 0.60 -17.15
CA GLU A 156 -6.03 1.07 -18.23
C GLU A 156 -5.27 -0.09 -18.87
N ALA A 157 -4.72 -0.99 -18.05
CA ALA A 157 -4.02 -2.17 -18.51
C ALA A 157 -4.96 -3.13 -19.25
N LEU A 158 -6.15 -3.43 -18.70
CA LEU A 158 -7.16 -4.27 -19.36
C LEU A 158 -7.57 -3.71 -20.73
N ASN A 159 -7.75 -2.40 -20.83
CA ASN A 159 -8.06 -1.73 -22.09
C ASN A 159 -6.94 -1.90 -23.15
N ASN A 160 -5.68 -1.91 -22.70
CA ASN A 160 -4.51 -2.04 -23.58
C ASN A 160 -4.18 -3.49 -23.97
N LEU A 161 -4.72 -4.50 -23.29
CA LEU A 161 -4.50 -5.92 -23.63
C LEU A 161 -4.95 -6.32 -25.04
N SER A 162 -5.82 -5.53 -25.68
CA SER A 162 -6.24 -5.73 -27.06
C SER A 162 -5.08 -5.76 -28.06
N ILE A 163 -3.90 -5.22 -27.71
CA ILE A 163 -2.67 -5.27 -28.53
C ILE A 163 -2.25 -6.72 -28.76
N LEU A 164 -2.21 -7.53 -27.71
CA LEU A 164 -1.79 -8.95 -27.79
C LEU A 164 -2.75 -9.80 -28.65
N ARG A 165 -4.04 -9.46 -28.64
CA ARG A 165 -5.04 -10.18 -29.45
C ARG A 165 -4.78 -10.04 -30.95
N LYS A 166 -4.33 -8.86 -31.40
CA LYS A 166 -4.00 -8.61 -32.82
C LYS A 166 -2.81 -9.46 -33.27
N GLU A 167 -1.86 -9.65 -32.39
CA GLU A 167 -0.65 -10.45 -32.63
C GLU A 167 -0.85 -11.96 -32.39
N LYS A 168 -2.04 -12.39 -31.96
CA LYS A 168 -2.36 -13.78 -31.57
C LYS A 168 -1.45 -14.33 -30.47
N LYS A 169 -0.88 -13.48 -29.66
CA LYS A 169 0.02 -13.85 -28.57
C LYS A 169 -0.69 -13.80 -27.23
N ASN A 170 -0.28 -14.61 -26.28
CA ASN A 170 -0.98 -14.75 -25.01
C ASN A 170 -0.28 -14.04 -23.84
N MET A 171 -1.09 -13.68 -22.87
CA MET A 171 -0.72 -13.35 -21.52
C MET A 171 -1.81 -13.91 -20.60
N ILE A 172 -1.42 -14.54 -19.51
CA ILE A 172 -2.35 -15.13 -18.55
C ILE A 172 -2.56 -14.15 -17.40
N ILE A 173 -3.82 -13.87 -17.07
CA ILE A 173 -4.20 -13.14 -15.86
C ILE A 173 -4.88 -14.13 -14.93
N ILE A 174 -4.37 -14.29 -13.71
CA ILE A 174 -5.05 -15.05 -12.65
C ILE A 174 -5.70 -14.04 -11.72
N LEU A 175 -7.02 -13.95 -11.77
CA LEU A 175 -7.81 -13.19 -10.82
C LEU A 175 -8.04 -14.06 -9.57
N ASN A 176 -7.33 -13.73 -8.50
CA ASN A 176 -7.49 -14.35 -7.19
C ASN A 176 -8.63 -13.66 -6.43
N ASP A 177 -9.83 -14.22 -6.52
CA ASP A 177 -11.04 -13.65 -5.94
C ASP A 177 -11.37 -14.29 -4.59
N ASN A 178 -11.18 -13.53 -3.52
CA ASN A 178 -11.50 -13.93 -2.14
C ASN A 178 -12.48 -12.98 -1.44
N LYS A 179 -13.10 -12.04 -2.16
CA LYS A 179 -14.06 -11.01 -1.70
C LYS A 179 -13.46 -9.92 -0.82
N MET A 180 -12.14 -9.86 -0.70
CA MET A 180 -11.49 -8.97 0.26
C MET A 180 -10.23 -8.32 -0.33
N SER A 181 -10.09 -7.02 -0.04
CA SER A 181 -8.81 -6.32 -0.01
C SER A 181 -8.19 -6.44 1.40
N ILE A 182 -7.92 -5.34 2.10
CA ILE A 182 -7.69 -5.35 3.55
C ILE A 182 -9.03 -5.60 4.26
N SER A 183 -10.09 -4.87 3.89
CA SER A 183 -11.49 -5.05 4.28
C SER A 183 -12.31 -5.71 3.16
N GLU A 184 -13.62 -5.85 3.35
CA GLU A 184 -14.53 -6.28 2.28
C GLU A 184 -14.49 -5.31 1.11
N ASN A 185 -14.47 -5.83 -0.11
CA ASN A 185 -14.44 -5.01 -1.32
C ASN A 185 -15.74 -4.24 -1.51
N VAL A 186 -15.60 -3.02 -2.03
CA VAL A 186 -16.72 -2.11 -2.29
C VAL A 186 -16.89 -1.83 -3.80
N GLY A 187 -18.04 -1.25 -4.17
CA GLY A 187 -18.27 -0.73 -5.52
C GLY A 187 -18.86 -1.72 -6.53
N GLY A 188 -18.98 -1.26 -7.78
CA GLY A 188 -19.64 -1.98 -8.87
C GLY A 188 -18.91 -3.24 -9.30
N MET A 189 -17.56 -3.22 -9.33
CA MET A 189 -16.76 -4.40 -9.67
C MET A 189 -16.96 -5.52 -8.65
N SER A 190 -16.96 -5.21 -7.35
CA SER A 190 -17.23 -6.19 -6.31
C SER A 190 -18.61 -6.85 -6.47
N ARG A 191 -19.64 -6.05 -6.79
CA ARG A 191 -20.98 -6.58 -7.11
C ARG A 191 -20.95 -7.48 -8.34
N TYR A 192 -20.32 -7.03 -9.41
CA TYR A 192 -20.19 -7.82 -10.65
C TYR A 192 -19.52 -9.18 -10.39
N LEU A 193 -18.41 -9.22 -9.65
CA LEU A 193 -17.74 -10.47 -9.29
C LEU A 193 -18.62 -11.35 -8.36
N ASN A 194 -19.39 -10.75 -7.43
CA ASN A 194 -20.37 -11.48 -6.61
C ASN A 194 -21.46 -12.14 -7.46
N ASP A 195 -21.97 -11.42 -8.46
CA ASP A 195 -23.00 -11.95 -9.38
C ASP A 195 -22.42 -13.11 -10.21
N LEU A 196 -21.16 -13.01 -10.65
CA LEU A 196 -20.49 -14.12 -11.34
C LEU A 196 -20.40 -15.37 -10.45
N ARG A 197 -20.03 -15.22 -9.19
CA ARG A 197 -19.92 -16.34 -8.23
C ARG A 197 -21.25 -16.97 -7.86
N SER A 198 -22.33 -16.22 -7.84
CA SER A 198 -23.66 -16.70 -7.42
C SER A 198 -24.39 -17.49 -8.50
N ARG A 199 -23.96 -17.40 -9.75
CA ARG A 199 -24.55 -18.14 -10.85
C ARG A 199 -24.02 -19.57 -10.87
N LYS A 200 -24.92 -20.55 -10.93
CA LYS A 200 -24.57 -21.97 -11.11
C LYS A 200 -23.64 -22.14 -12.31
N SER A 201 -22.73 -23.06 -12.19
CA SER A 201 -21.62 -23.34 -13.10
C SER A 201 -21.94 -23.07 -14.59
N TYR A 202 -21.08 -22.29 -15.25
CA TYR A 202 -21.14 -22.02 -16.69
C TYR A 202 -21.13 -23.30 -17.53
N SER A 203 -20.47 -24.37 -17.06
CA SER A 203 -20.49 -25.68 -17.69
C SER A 203 -21.89 -26.29 -17.70
N GLU A 204 -22.63 -26.25 -16.57
CA GLU A 204 -24.02 -26.75 -16.50
C GLU A 204 -24.96 -25.92 -17.38
N PHE A 205 -24.76 -24.60 -17.46
CA PHE A 205 -25.55 -23.73 -18.33
C PHE A 205 -25.26 -24.00 -19.81
N LYS A 206 -23.98 -24.16 -20.18
CA LYS A 206 -23.60 -24.47 -21.56
C LYS A 206 -24.11 -25.84 -22.02
N GLU A 207 -23.99 -26.85 -21.18
CA GLU A 207 -24.53 -28.18 -21.43
C GLU A 207 -26.08 -28.19 -21.53
N ASN A 208 -26.74 -27.41 -20.67
CA ASN A 208 -28.21 -27.28 -20.72
C ASN A 208 -28.69 -26.51 -21.96
N VAL A 209 -27.98 -25.48 -22.40
CA VAL A 209 -28.30 -24.73 -23.63
C VAL A 209 -27.97 -25.55 -24.88
N GLU A 210 -26.86 -26.26 -24.92
CA GLU A 210 -26.52 -27.16 -26.03
C GLU A 210 -27.47 -28.34 -26.10
N SER A 211 -27.86 -28.92 -24.97
CA SER A 211 -28.85 -30.00 -24.89
C SER A 211 -30.27 -29.53 -25.25
N ALA A 212 -30.66 -28.32 -24.81
CA ALA A 212 -31.96 -27.74 -25.19
C ALA A 212 -32.03 -27.40 -26.68
N LEU A 213 -30.95 -26.94 -27.30
CA LEU A 213 -30.86 -26.64 -28.72
C LEU A 213 -30.82 -27.92 -29.60
N ASN A 214 -30.21 -28.98 -29.09
CA ASN A 214 -30.16 -30.29 -29.80
C ASN A 214 -31.46 -31.08 -29.69
N ASN A 215 -32.32 -30.76 -28.72
CA ASN A 215 -33.57 -31.48 -28.47
C ASN A 215 -34.82 -30.83 -29.11
N ILE A 216 -34.68 -29.82 -29.99
CA ILE A 216 -35.81 -29.23 -30.74
C ILE A 216 -36.00 -30.01 -32.05
N PRO A 217 -37.02 -30.84 -32.18
CA PRO A 217 -37.28 -31.59 -33.43
C PRO A 217 -37.75 -30.61 -34.54
N GLY A 218 -37.10 -30.63 -35.69
CA GLY A 218 -37.63 -30.05 -36.93
C GLY A 218 -37.09 -28.66 -37.37
N VAL A 219 -35.95 -28.18 -36.84
CA VAL A 219 -35.41 -26.87 -37.24
C VAL A 219 -34.42 -26.99 -38.41
N GLY A 220 -34.88 -26.62 -39.60
CA GLY A 220 -34.09 -26.61 -40.84
C GLY A 220 -32.97 -25.54 -40.85
N LYS A 221 -31.96 -25.76 -41.75
CA LYS A 221 -30.74 -24.94 -41.86
C LYS A 221 -30.93 -23.40 -42.04
N SER A 222 -32.13 -22.93 -42.41
CA SER A 222 -32.44 -21.48 -42.55
C SER A 222 -32.72 -20.78 -41.23
N VAL A 223 -33.33 -21.51 -40.26
CA VAL A 223 -33.58 -21.00 -38.91
C VAL A 223 -32.30 -20.93 -38.09
N ALA A 224 -31.32 -21.78 -38.38
CA ALA A 224 -30.02 -21.74 -37.74
C ALA A 224 -29.22 -20.43 -38.01
N ARG A 225 -29.45 -19.76 -39.16
CA ARG A 225 -28.83 -18.43 -39.45
C ARG A 225 -29.52 -17.28 -38.73
N THR A 226 -30.83 -17.31 -38.56
CA THR A 226 -31.60 -16.30 -37.80
C THR A 226 -31.38 -16.47 -36.30
N LEU A 227 -31.27 -17.72 -35.83
CA LEU A 227 -30.90 -18.07 -34.45
C LEU A 227 -29.45 -17.71 -34.13
N LYS A 228 -28.53 -17.67 -35.11
CA LYS A 228 -27.16 -17.19 -34.88
C LYS A 228 -27.14 -15.71 -34.50
N LYS A 229 -27.96 -14.85 -35.11
CA LYS A 229 -28.15 -13.45 -34.73
C LYS A 229 -28.92 -13.29 -33.41
N SER A 230 -29.94 -14.12 -33.15
CA SER A 230 -30.62 -14.18 -31.84
C SER A 230 -29.75 -14.81 -30.75
N LYS A 231 -28.88 -15.78 -31.13
CA LYS A 231 -27.91 -16.41 -30.26
C LYS A 231 -26.89 -15.37 -29.72
N ASP A 232 -26.46 -14.41 -30.54
CA ASP A 232 -25.58 -13.34 -30.14
C ASP A 232 -26.28 -12.33 -29.22
N SER A 233 -27.57 -12.07 -29.42
CA SER A 233 -28.39 -11.20 -28.54
C SER A 233 -28.77 -11.88 -27.23
N ILE A 234 -29.04 -13.19 -27.23
CA ILE A 234 -29.31 -13.99 -26.02
C ILE A 234 -27.99 -14.27 -25.26
N LYS A 235 -26.87 -14.48 -25.98
CA LYS A 235 -25.53 -14.52 -25.38
C LYS A 235 -25.18 -13.23 -24.64
N GLN A 236 -25.56 -12.06 -25.17
CA GLN A 236 -25.29 -10.77 -24.54
C GLN A 236 -26.02 -10.58 -23.19
N LEU A 237 -27.13 -11.27 -22.95
CA LEU A 237 -27.91 -11.12 -21.71
C LEU A 237 -27.45 -12.03 -20.56
N PHE A 238 -26.62 -13.08 -20.80
CA PHE A 238 -26.43 -14.15 -19.82
C PHE A 238 -25.01 -14.73 -19.70
N ILE A 239 -23.98 -14.19 -20.38
CA ILE A 239 -22.62 -14.76 -20.31
C ILE A 239 -21.87 -14.20 -19.10
N PRO A 240 -21.44 -15.04 -18.15
CA PRO A 240 -20.48 -14.64 -17.12
C PRO A 240 -19.18 -14.13 -17.76
N GLY A 241 -18.60 -13.05 -17.23
CA GLY A 241 -17.32 -12.52 -17.75
C GLY A 241 -17.44 -11.59 -18.94
N MET A 242 -18.66 -11.19 -19.37
CA MET A 242 -18.85 -10.29 -20.53
C MET A 242 -18.02 -9.01 -20.50
N LEU A 243 -17.76 -8.44 -19.32
CA LEU A 243 -16.90 -7.27 -19.21
C LEU A 243 -15.52 -7.53 -19.84
N PHE A 244 -14.90 -8.64 -19.49
CA PHE A 244 -13.57 -9.03 -20.00
C PHE A 244 -13.63 -9.44 -21.46
N GLU A 245 -14.64 -10.22 -21.85
CA GLU A 245 -14.84 -10.64 -23.26
C GLU A 245 -15.03 -9.44 -24.19
N ASN A 246 -15.81 -8.43 -23.77
CA ASN A 246 -16.00 -7.19 -24.55
C ASN A 246 -14.73 -6.37 -24.68
N MET A 247 -13.81 -6.47 -23.71
CA MET A 247 -12.46 -5.88 -23.79
C MET A 247 -11.48 -6.74 -24.61
N GLY A 248 -11.93 -7.86 -25.16
CA GLY A 248 -11.09 -8.75 -25.96
C GLY A 248 -10.25 -9.72 -25.15
N ILE A 249 -10.56 -9.93 -23.89
CA ILE A 249 -9.88 -10.84 -22.98
C ILE A 249 -10.76 -12.09 -22.81
N THR A 250 -10.22 -13.25 -23.18
CA THR A 250 -10.98 -14.51 -22.98
C THR A 250 -11.16 -14.81 -21.51
N TYR A 251 -12.42 -14.98 -21.10
CA TYR A 251 -12.74 -15.30 -19.72
C TYR A 251 -12.84 -16.82 -19.53
N TYR A 252 -11.97 -17.36 -18.68
CA TYR A 252 -12.02 -18.74 -18.23
C TYR A 252 -12.66 -18.77 -16.83
N GLY A 253 -13.87 -19.25 -16.76
CA GLY A 253 -14.81 -19.17 -15.66
C GLY A 253 -14.30 -19.60 -14.30
N LEU A 254 -15.23 -19.85 -13.37
CA LEU A 254 -14.89 -20.07 -11.97
C LEU A 254 -14.08 -21.35 -11.78
N VAL A 255 -12.84 -21.21 -11.33
CA VAL A 255 -11.92 -22.29 -10.98
C VAL A 255 -11.83 -22.34 -9.45
N ASN A 256 -11.88 -23.53 -8.85
CA ASN A 256 -11.62 -23.66 -7.43
C ASN A 256 -10.14 -23.41 -7.14
N GLY A 257 -9.83 -22.24 -6.57
CA GLY A 257 -8.46 -21.81 -6.27
C GLY A 257 -7.77 -22.60 -5.16
N HIS A 258 -8.47 -23.59 -4.54
CA HIS A 258 -7.90 -24.54 -3.58
C HIS A 258 -7.83 -25.98 -4.13
N ASP A 259 -8.25 -26.19 -5.38
CA ASP A 259 -8.03 -27.45 -6.11
C ASP A 259 -6.82 -27.30 -7.03
N ILE A 260 -5.69 -27.87 -6.61
CA ILE A 260 -4.43 -27.75 -7.35
C ILE A 260 -4.52 -28.41 -8.75
N TYR A 261 -5.31 -29.45 -8.93
CA TYR A 261 -5.43 -30.15 -10.21
C TYR A 261 -6.28 -29.34 -11.19
N GLU A 262 -7.36 -28.73 -10.71
CA GLU A 262 -8.19 -27.81 -11.51
C GLU A 262 -7.38 -26.60 -11.95
N LEU A 263 -6.56 -26.02 -11.06
CA LEU A 263 -5.65 -24.92 -11.38
C LEU A 263 -4.59 -25.30 -12.42
N ILE A 264 -3.95 -26.48 -12.28
CA ILE A 264 -2.98 -27.00 -13.25
C ILE A 264 -3.63 -27.17 -14.62
N HIS A 265 -4.85 -27.72 -14.67
CA HIS A 265 -5.59 -27.88 -15.92
C HIS A 265 -5.88 -26.52 -16.56
N ALA A 266 -6.40 -25.56 -15.79
CA ALA A 266 -6.69 -24.21 -16.25
C ALA A 266 -5.46 -23.48 -16.80
N ILE A 267 -4.34 -23.52 -16.09
CA ILE A 267 -3.08 -22.87 -16.49
C ILE A 267 -2.53 -23.51 -17.79
N ASN A 268 -2.50 -24.84 -17.86
CA ASN A 268 -2.02 -25.52 -19.07
C ASN A 268 -2.88 -25.23 -20.29
N ARG A 269 -4.22 -25.15 -20.12
CA ARG A 269 -5.13 -24.73 -21.18
C ARG A 269 -4.87 -23.26 -21.59
N ALA A 270 -4.66 -22.36 -20.63
CA ALA A 270 -4.37 -20.98 -20.90
C ALA A 270 -3.03 -20.76 -21.63
N LYS A 271 -2.02 -21.58 -21.38
CA LYS A 271 -0.74 -21.57 -22.11
C LYS A 271 -0.89 -21.84 -23.62
N GLN A 272 -1.90 -22.59 -24.00
CA GLN A 272 -2.19 -22.95 -25.39
C GLN A 272 -3.17 -21.98 -26.08
N HIS A 273 -3.67 -20.99 -25.34
CA HIS A 273 -4.65 -20.03 -25.85
C HIS A 273 -3.97 -18.93 -26.67
N GLU A 274 -4.60 -18.50 -27.77
CA GLU A 274 -4.20 -17.30 -28.52
C GLU A 274 -4.88 -16.05 -27.96
N GLY A 275 -4.12 -15.01 -27.68
CA GLY A 275 -4.61 -13.76 -27.08
C GLY A 275 -4.65 -13.77 -25.55
N PRO A 276 -5.00 -12.65 -24.92
CA PRO A 276 -5.05 -12.52 -23.46
C PRO A 276 -6.18 -13.36 -22.88
N ILE A 277 -5.90 -14.06 -21.78
CA ILE A 277 -6.87 -14.91 -21.07
C ILE A 277 -6.86 -14.63 -19.58
N LEU A 278 -8.05 -14.53 -18.98
CA LEU A 278 -8.25 -14.37 -17.55
C LEU A 278 -8.81 -15.63 -16.94
N ILE A 279 -8.06 -16.23 -16.01
CA ILE A 279 -8.51 -17.34 -15.15
C ILE A 279 -9.08 -16.74 -13.87
N HIS A 280 -10.36 -16.96 -13.59
CA HIS A 280 -11.03 -16.49 -12.38
C HIS A 280 -10.99 -17.58 -11.30
N ALA A 281 -10.03 -17.48 -10.38
CA ALA A 281 -9.82 -18.44 -9.29
C ALA A 281 -10.51 -17.95 -8.00
N ILE A 282 -11.39 -18.77 -7.45
CA ILE A 282 -12.08 -18.49 -6.18
C ILE A 282 -11.27 -19.08 -5.03
N THR A 283 -10.86 -18.23 -4.11
CA THR A 283 -10.07 -18.62 -2.93
C THR A 283 -10.72 -18.16 -1.63
N ARG A 284 -10.14 -18.59 -0.52
CA ARG A 284 -10.50 -18.17 0.82
C ARG A 284 -9.27 -17.61 1.55
N LYS A 285 -9.32 -16.34 1.91
CA LYS A 285 -8.26 -15.68 2.64
C LYS A 285 -8.06 -16.33 4.01
N GLY A 286 -6.82 -16.68 4.36
CA GLY A 286 -6.51 -17.35 5.63
C GLY A 286 -6.75 -18.88 5.65
N MET A 287 -6.98 -19.51 4.49
CA MET A 287 -7.27 -20.94 4.35
C MET A 287 -6.34 -21.83 5.16
N GLY A 288 -6.91 -22.77 5.94
CA GLY A 288 -6.19 -23.73 6.78
C GLY A 288 -5.79 -23.21 8.17
N TYR A 289 -6.07 -21.92 8.49
CA TYR A 289 -5.85 -21.39 9.83
C TYR A 289 -7.13 -20.71 10.34
N LYS A 290 -7.86 -21.36 11.24
CA LYS A 290 -9.20 -20.93 11.71
C LYS A 290 -9.24 -19.48 12.21
N ASN A 291 -8.18 -18.99 12.89
CA ASN A 291 -8.15 -17.62 13.38
C ASN A 291 -8.07 -16.60 12.24
N ALA A 292 -7.27 -16.89 11.18
CA ALA A 292 -7.17 -16.05 10.01
C ALA A 292 -8.42 -16.11 9.11
N GLU A 293 -9.08 -17.26 9.01
CA GLU A 293 -10.34 -17.42 8.28
C GLU A 293 -11.49 -16.62 8.93
N LYS A 294 -11.52 -16.56 10.27
CA LYS A 294 -12.53 -15.81 11.04
C LYS A 294 -12.28 -14.30 11.03
N ASN A 295 -11.01 -13.88 11.00
CA ASN A 295 -10.63 -12.47 11.02
C ASN A 295 -9.47 -12.20 10.04
N PRO A 296 -9.70 -12.30 8.73
CA PRO A 296 -8.66 -12.13 7.73
C PRO A 296 -8.05 -10.73 7.69
N GLU A 297 -8.77 -9.71 8.16
CA GLU A 297 -8.28 -8.33 8.31
C GLU A 297 -7.15 -8.25 9.33
N LYS A 298 -7.30 -8.85 10.52
CA LYS A 298 -6.27 -8.92 11.57
C LYS A 298 -4.98 -9.58 11.06
N PHE A 299 -5.12 -10.64 10.24
CA PHE A 299 -4.01 -11.42 9.70
C PHE A 299 -3.55 -10.99 8.30
N HIS A 300 -4.06 -9.86 7.81
CA HIS A 300 -3.57 -9.30 6.54
C HIS A 300 -2.11 -8.85 6.65
N GLY A 301 -1.79 -8.06 7.69
CA GLY A 301 -0.43 -7.67 8.06
C GLY A 301 -0.33 -7.67 9.59
N ILE A 302 0.19 -8.75 10.15
CA ILE A 302 0.22 -8.99 11.60
C ILE A 302 1.65 -8.97 12.13
N GLY A 303 1.84 -8.44 13.34
CA GLY A 303 3.08 -8.60 14.11
C GLY A 303 3.23 -10.02 14.67
N PRO A 304 4.32 -10.32 15.39
CA PRO A 304 4.49 -11.61 16.06
C PRO A 304 3.30 -11.97 16.96
N PHE A 305 2.84 -13.23 16.90
CA PHE A 305 1.61 -13.67 17.57
C PHE A 305 1.71 -15.11 18.08
N ASP A 306 0.90 -15.44 19.09
CA ASP A 306 0.74 -16.82 19.55
C ASP A 306 -0.08 -17.63 18.55
N ARG A 307 0.48 -18.71 18.03
CA ARG A 307 -0.13 -19.55 17.00
C ARG A 307 -1.47 -20.19 17.44
N LYS A 308 -1.65 -20.51 18.73
CA LYS A 308 -2.85 -21.18 19.22
C LYS A 308 -4.02 -20.21 19.37
N SER A 309 -3.78 -19.09 20.05
CA SER A 309 -4.82 -18.07 20.30
C SER A 309 -5.01 -17.10 19.12
N GLY A 310 -3.96 -16.88 18.31
CA GLY A 310 -3.93 -15.83 17.28
C GLY A 310 -3.77 -14.41 17.85
N GLU A 311 -3.41 -14.28 19.14
CA GLU A 311 -3.21 -12.98 19.79
C GLU A 311 -1.77 -12.50 19.63
N LEU A 312 -1.61 -11.16 19.48
CA LEU A 312 -0.29 -10.53 19.36
C LEU A 312 0.53 -10.79 20.64
N LEU A 313 1.82 -11.09 20.48
CA LEU A 313 2.75 -11.25 21.61
C LEU A 313 3.01 -9.90 22.28
N ALA A 314 3.15 -8.81 21.52
CA ALA A 314 3.26 -7.46 22.04
C ALA A 314 1.85 -6.87 22.29
N ARG A 315 1.53 -6.53 23.53
CA ARG A 315 0.29 -5.83 23.87
C ARG A 315 0.42 -4.34 23.54
N LYS A 316 -0.60 -3.76 22.95
CA LYS A 316 -0.71 -2.31 22.75
C LYS A 316 -0.91 -1.66 24.14
N THR A 317 0.11 -0.98 24.63
CA THR A 317 0.09 -0.33 25.96
C THR A 317 -0.17 1.17 25.90
N LYS A 318 0.11 1.81 24.75
CA LYS A 318 -0.07 3.24 24.53
C LYS A 318 -0.99 3.51 23.34
N LYS A 319 -1.66 4.68 23.35
CA LYS A 319 -2.38 5.16 22.15
C LYS A 319 -1.41 5.38 20.99
N THR A 320 -1.91 5.20 19.79
CA THR A 320 -1.17 5.53 18.56
C THR A 320 -1.66 6.87 18.01
N TYR A 321 -0.87 7.50 17.12
CA TYR A 321 -1.32 8.69 16.40
C TYR A 321 -2.61 8.44 15.64
N THR A 322 -2.77 7.26 15.02
CA THR A 322 -4.02 6.83 14.36
C THR A 322 -5.21 6.80 15.33
N ASP A 323 -5.01 6.38 16.61
CA ASP A 323 -6.09 6.39 17.62
C ASP A 323 -6.47 7.82 18.01
N VAL A 324 -5.47 8.71 18.18
CA VAL A 324 -5.72 10.13 18.48
C VAL A 324 -6.48 10.80 17.35
N PHE A 325 -6.06 10.55 16.10
CA PHE A 325 -6.78 11.01 14.90
C PHE A 325 -8.24 10.54 14.91
N ALA A 326 -8.47 9.23 15.11
CA ALA A 326 -9.80 8.63 15.08
C ALA A 326 -10.73 9.23 16.14
N ASP A 327 -10.25 9.32 17.39
CA ASP A 327 -11.00 9.88 18.52
C ASP A 327 -11.34 11.37 18.27
N SER A 328 -10.36 12.15 17.80
CA SER A 328 -10.51 13.59 17.54
C SER A 328 -11.47 13.86 16.39
N LEU A 329 -11.38 13.10 15.30
CA LEU A 329 -12.28 13.28 14.15
C LEU A 329 -13.73 12.97 14.52
N VAL A 330 -13.97 11.91 15.30
CA VAL A 330 -15.32 11.58 15.81
C VAL A 330 -15.87 12.70 16.69
N ALA A 331 -15.05 13.27 17.58
CA ALA A 331 -15.45 14.35 18.46
C ALA A 331 -15.78 15.65 17.66
N LEU A 332 -14.93 16.04 16.73
CA LEU A 332 -15.13 17.21 15.87
C LEU A 332 -16.38 17.07 14.98
N ALA A 333 -16.61 15.87 14.43
CA ALA A 333 -17.75 15.58 13.57
C ALA A 333 -19.11 15.58 14.31
N LYS A 334 -19.11 15.48 15.64
CA LYS A 334 -20.31 15.59 16.47
C LYS A 334 -20.96 16.97 16.33
N ASN A 335 -20.14 18.02 16.30
CA ASN A 335 -20.57 19.41 16.27
C ASN A 335 -20.59 19.99 14.85
N ASN A 336 -19.90 19.38 13.89
CA ASN A 336 -19.86 19.82 12.50
C ASN A 336 -20.40 18.73 11.56
N LYS A 337 -21.65 18.92 11.08
CA LYS A 337 -22.32 17.97 10.18
C LYS A 337 -21.75 17.97 8.75
N LYS A 338 -20.94 18.96 8.39
CA LYS A 338 -20.29 19.06 7.07
C LYS A 338 -19.08 18.17 6.93
N ILE A 339 -18.51 17.68 8.06
CA ILE A 339 -17.36 16.77 8.04
C ILE A 339 -17.76 15.43 7.44
N VAL A 340 -17.02 15.04 6.40
CA VAL A 340 -17.17 13.78 5.66
C VAL A 340 -15.80 13.08 5.67
N ALA A 341 -15.77 11.79 5.99
CA ALA A 341 -14.53 11.01 6.02
C ALA A 341 -14.44 10.07 4.83
N ILE A 342 -13.28 10.07 4.19
CA ILE A 342 -12.96 9.28 2.99
C ILE A 342 -11.73 8.43 3.27
N THR A 343 -11.72 7.20 2.78
CA THR A 343 -10.54 6.32 2.77
C THR A 343 -10.50 5.47 1.50
N ALA A 344 -9.32 4.99 1.15
CA ALA A 344 -9.10 4.09 0.02
C ALA A 344 -8.78 2.68 0.53
N ALA A 345 -9.82 1.87 0.80
CA ALA A 345 -9.75 0.48 1.28
C ALA A 345 -9.05 0.28 2.65
N MET A 346 -8.86 1.34 3.44
CA MET A 346 -8.08 1.28 4.69
C MET A 346 -8.84 1.81 5.92
N PRO A 347 -10.13 1.48 6.15
CA PRO A 347 -10.90 2.07 7.26
C PRO A 347 -10.30 1.77 8.63
N SER A 348 -9.76 0.58 8.86
CA SER A 348 -9.08 0.23 10.12
C SER A 348 -7.68 0.81 10.21
N GLY A 349 -6.93 0.75 9.11
CA GLY A 349 -5.54 1.23 9.07
C GLY A 349 -5.41 2.73 9.31
N THR A 350 -6.39 3.52 8.89
CA THR A 350 -6.46 4.98 9.08
C THR A 350 -7.33 5.39 10.29
N GLY A 351 -7.84 4.43 11.08
CA GLY A 351 -8.68 4.72 12.25
C GLY A 351 -10.14 5.11 11.94
N LEU A 352 -10.53 5.19 10.66
CA LEU A 352 -11.87 5.62 10.25
C LEU A 352 -12.99 4.62 10.54
N LYS A 353 -12.67 3.41 11.02
CA LYS A 353 -13.68 2.42 11.47
C LYS A 353 -14.58 2.98 12.56
N SER A 354 -14.03 3.77 13.47
CA SER A 354 -14.78 4.48 14.51
C SER A 354 -15.73 5.51 13.90
N PHE A 355 -15.26 6.32 12.96
CA PHE A 355 -16.09 7.30 12.26
C PHE A 355 -17.24 6.62 11.49
N LYS A 356 -16.97 5.54 10.75
CA LYS A 356 -17.99 4.72 10.07
C LYS A 356 -19.09 4.25 11.03
N LYS A 357 -18.71 3.83 12.25
CA LYS A 357 -19.67 3.36 13.28
C LYS A 357 -20.63 4.46 13.73
N TYR A 358 -20.12 5.68 13.98
CA TYR A 358 -20.94 6.78 14.50
C TYR A 358 -21.64 7.58 13.40
N TYR A 359 -21.02 7.71 12.21
CA TYR A 359 -21.50 8.55 11.10
C TYR A 359 -21.51 7.81 9.76
N PRO A 360 -22.22 6.67 9.61
CA PRO A 360 -22.15 5.81 8.43
C PRO A 360 -22.55 6.51 7.13
N LYS A 361 -23.45 7.51 7.17
CA LYS A 361 -23.87 8.29 5.99
C LYS A 361 -22.86 9.35 5.55
N ARG A 362 -21.85 9.62 6.37
CA ARG A 362 -20.77 10.59 6.10
C ARG A 362 -19.41 9.92 5.93
N PHE A 363 -19.40 8.60 5.81
CA PHE A 363 -18.21 7.79 5.60
C PHE A 363 -18.24 7.17 4.21
N PHE A 364 -17.12 7.30 3.48
CA PHE A 364 -16.94 6.75 2.16
C PHE A 364 -15.64 5.96 2.08
N ASP A 365 -15.75 4.67 1.77
CA ASP A 365 -14.65 3.83 1.34
C ASP A 365 -14.76 3.69 -0.17
N VAL A 366 -13.78 4.17 -0.90
CA VAL A 366 -13.81 4.18 -2.37
C VAL A 366 -13.11 2.97 -3.00
N GLY A 367 -12.65 2.01 -2.19
CA GLY A 367 -11.79 0.92 -2.65
C GLY A 367 -10.36 1.41 -2.83
N ILE A 368 -9.52 0.61 -3.52
CA ILE A 368 -8.13 1.00 -3.78
C ILE A 368 -8.12 1.94 -5.00
N ALA A 369 -8.43 3.22 -4.74
CA ALA A 369 -8.61 4.25 -5.77
C ALA A 369 -8.29 5.64 -5.20
N GLU A 370 -7.02 5.90 -4.90
CA GLU A 370 -6.57 7.12 -4.25
C GLU A 370 -6.80 8.35 -5.13
N GLU A 371 -6.58 8.25 -6.44
CA GLU A 371 -6.83 9.32 -7.42
C GLU A 371 -8.30 9.75 -7.39
N HIS A 372 -9.21 8.76 -7.42
CA HIS A 372 -10.66 9.00 -7.30
C HIS A 372 -11.00 9.62 -5.95
N ALA A 373 -10.38 9.16 -4.84
CA ALA A 373 -10.63 9.69 -3.50
C ALA A 373 -10.35 11.20 -3.43
N VAL A 374 -9.25 11.66 -4.02
CA VAL A 374 -8.87 13.09 -4.03
C VAL A 374 -9.88 13.91 -4.84
N THR A 375 -10.18 13.50 -6.06
CA THR A 375 -11.16 14.22 -6.92
C THR A 375 -12.57 14.19 -6.33
N PHE A 376 -12.97 13.07 -5.72
CA PHE A 376 -14.24 12.96 -4.99
C PHE A 376 -14.30 13.92 -3.79
N ALA A 377 -13.20 14.03 -3.02
CA ALA A 377 -13.08 15.00 -1.94
C ALA A 377 -13.19 16.44 -2.49
N ALA A 378 -12.53 16.76 -3.61
CA ALA A 378 -12.62 18.05 -4.26
C ALA A 378 -14.09 18.40 -4.64
N GLY A 379 -14.83 17.45 -5.22
CA GLY A 379 -16.25 17.63 -5.55
C GLY A 379 -17.12 17.89 -4.31
N LEU A 380 -16.88 17.18 -3.20
CA LEU A 380 -17.58 17.42 -1.93
C LEU A 380 -17.25 18.81 -1.36
N ALA A 381 -15.98 19.23 -1.41
CA ALA A 381 -15.55 20.55 -0.96
C ALA A 381 -16.16 21.67 -1.80
N ALA A 382 -16.21 21.52 -3.12
CA ALA A 382 -16.84 22.47 -4.03
C ALA A 382 -18.34 22.67 -3.74
N GLN A 383 -19.02 21.66 -3.15
CA GLN A 383 -20.41 21.72 -2.72
C GLN A 383 -20.57 22.19 -1.24
N GLY A 384 -19.47 22.64 -0.62
CA GLY A 384 -19.48 23.22 0.73
C GLY A 384 -19.45 22.20 1.88
N MET A 385 -19.01 20.97 1.61
CA MET A 385 -18.67 20.00 2.64
C MET A 385 -17.22 20.20 3.12
N HIS A 386 -16.86 19.57 4.24
CA HIS A 386 -15.51 19.54 4.79
C HIS A 386 -14.97 18.09 4.70
N PRO A 387 -14.46 17.67 3.53
CA PRO A 387 -13.95 16.32 3.34
C PRO A 387 -12.60 16.14 4.04
N VAL A 388 -12.48 15.04 4.76
CA VAL A 388 -11.26 14.55 5.41
C VAL A 388 -10.85 13.27 4.71
N PHE A 389 -9.77 13.30 3.94
CA PHE A 389 -9.22 12.12 3.28
C PHE A 389 -8.06 11.56 4.09
N ALA A 390 -8.27 10.40 4.72
CA ALA A 390 -7.25 9.70 5.48
C ALA A 390 -6.62 8.58 4.63
N VAL A 391 -5.31 8.69 4.43
CA VAL A 391 -4.54 7.86 3.51
C VAL A 391 -3.11 7.69 4.01
N TYR A 392 -2.44 6.59 3.64
CA TYR A 392 -1.02 6.43 3.92
C TYR A 392 -0.17 7.32 3.03
N SER A 393 0.91 7.85 3.58
CA SER A 393 1.83 8.74 2.89
C SER A 393 2.30 8.19 1.54
N SER A 394 2.78 6.95 1.49
CA SER A 394 3.25 6.30 0.25
C SER A 394 2.13 6.06 -0.76
N PHE A 395 0.87 5.93 -0.34
CA PHE A 395 -0.25 5.70 -1.25
C PHE A 395 -0.85 7.00 -1.82
N LEU A 396 -0.76 8.11 -1.07
CA LEU A 396 -1.18 9.43 -1.59
C LEU A 396 -0.35 9.86 -2.81
N GLN A 397 0.84 9.31 -3.01
CA GLN A 397 1.66 9.56 -4.21
C GLN A 397 0.89 9.31 -5.51
N ARG A 398 -0.06 8.36 -5.54
CA ARG A 398 -0.91 8.10 -6.72
C ARG A 398 -1.84 9.25 -7.04
N GLY A 399 -2.30 9.98 -6.03
CA GLY A 399 -3.21 11.11 -6.18
C GLY A 399 -2.50 12.45 -6.33
N TYR A 400 -1.20 12.50 -6.61
CA TYR A 400 -0.42 13.74 -6.66
C TYR A 400 -0.97 14.75 -7.69
N ASP A 401 -1.28 14.31 -8.90
CA ASP A 401 -1.88 15.16 -9.94
C ASP A 401 -3.22 15.75 -9.48
N GLN A 402 -4.09 14.91 -8.89
CA GLN A 402 -5.41 15.35 -8.41
C GLN A 402 -5.30 16.31 -7.21
N VAL A 403 -4.32 16.11 -6.32
CA VAL A 403 -4.03 17.07 -5.23
C VAL A 403 -3.65 18.43 -5.82
N LEU A 404 -2.75 18.44 -6.80
CA LEU A 404 -2.29 19.67 -7.44
C LEU A 404 -3.42 20.32 -8.26
N HIS A 405 -4.01 19.57 -9.20
CA HIS A 405 -4.94 20.08 -10.21
C HIS A 405 -6.36 20.29 -9.66
N ASP A 406 -6.94 19.25 -9.03
CA ASP A 406 -8.35 19.29 -8.66
C ASP A 406 -8.59 20.01 -7.34
N VAL A 407 -7.59 20.03 -6.45
CA VAL A 407 -7.72 20.65 -5.13
C VAL A 407 -6.97 21.96 -5.03
N CYS A 408 -5.65 21.99 -5.27
CA CYS A 408 -4.82 23.16 -4.95
C CYS A 408 -5.00 24.33 -5.93
N ILE A 409 -5.12 24.08 -7.23
CA ILE A 409 -5.41 25.13 -8.22
C ILE A 409 -6.75 25.82 -7.87
N GLN A 410 -7.75 25.05 -7.46
CA GLN A 410 -9.09 25.53 -7.13
C GLN A 410 -9.22 26.05 -5.68
N LYS A 411 -8.16 25.91 -4.87
CA LYS A 411 -8.12 26.28 -3.43
C LYS A 411 -9.25 25.66 -2.61
N LEU A 412 -9.64 24.44 -2.94
CA LEU A 412 -10.74 23.75 -2.26
C LEU A 412 -10.35 23.28 -0.85
N PRO A 413 -11.22 23.44 0.16
CA PRO A 413 -10.95 23.08 1.54
C PRO A 413 -11.02 21.55 1.76
N VAL A 414 -10.04 20.84 1.25
CA VAL A 414 -9.83 19.40 1.49
C VAL A 414 -8.77 19.23 2.57
N PHE A 415 -9.10 18.46 3.60
CA PHE A 415 -8.17 18.10 4.66
C PHE A 415 -7.57 16.70 4.40
N PHE A 416 -6.29 16.65 4.09
CA PHE A 416 -5.52 15.42 3.91
C PHE A 416 -4.90 14.99 5.24
N CYS A 417 -5.31 13.82 5.76
CA CYS A 417 -4.73 13.21 6.96
C CYS A 417 -3.77 12.10 6.52
N ILE A 418 -2.47 12.42 6.52
CA ILE A 418 -1.41 11.59 5.96
C ILE A 418 -0.82 10.73 7.07
N ASP A 419 -1.34 9.50 7.18
CA ASP A 419 -0.88 8.49 8.13
C ASP A 419 0.36 7.74 7.59
N ARG A 420 1.18 7.16 8.42
CA ARG A 420 2.44 6.48 8.06
C ARG A 420 3.44 7.39 7.34
N SER A 421 3.48 8.63 7.73
CA SER A 421 4.50 9.56 7.28
C SER A 421 5.84 9.25 7.96
N GLY A 422 6.95 9.49 7.27
CA GLY A 422 8.29 9.15 7.73
C GLY A 422 8.60 7.66 7.61
N LEU A 423 9.43 7.16 8.51
CA LEU A 423 9.90 5.78 8.53
C LEU A 423 8.82 4.85 9.11
N VAL A 424 8.52 3.75 8.41
CA VAL A 424 7.42 2.83 8.79
C VAL A 424 7.89 1.42 9.16
N GLY A 425 9.17 1.13 9.02
CA GLY A 425 9.78 -0.10 9.53
C GLY A 425 9.71 -1.27 8.56
N ALA A 426 9.04 -2.33 8.97
CA ALA A 426 9.16 -3.68 8.42
C ALA A 426 8.67 -3.88 6.97
N ASP A 427 7.88 -2.98 6.40
CA ASP A 427 7.41 -3.06 5.00
C ASP A 427 8.41 -2.42 4.01
N GLY A 428 9.41 -1.69 4.52
CA GLY A 428 10.58 -1.23 3.77
C GLY A 428 10.29 -0.25 2.64
N GLU A 429 11.11 -0.32 1.62
CA GLU A 429 11.24 0.63 0.51
C GLU A 429 9.91 1.03 -0.14
N THR A 430 8.98 0.10 -0.23
CA THR A 430 7.69 0.30 -0.92
C THR A 430 6.65 1.06 -0.08
N HIS A 431 6.88 1.19 1.24
CA HIS A 431 5.90 1.75 2.16
C HIS A 431 6.41 2.92 2.99
N GLN A 432 7.70 3.28 2.90
CA GLN A 432 8.25 4.44 3.61
C GLN A 432 7.53 5.72 3.19
N GLY A 433 7.10 6.51 4.18
CA GLY A 433 6.41 7.79 3.96
C GLY A 433 7.37 8.98 3.96
N ILE A 434 8.54 8.84 3.34
CA ILE A 434 9.65 9.79 3.40
C ILE A 434 9.67 10.83 2.27
N PHE A 435 8.65 10.87 1.43
CA PHE A 435 8.60 11.77 0.28
C PHE A 435 7.48 12.81 0.36
N ASP A 436 6.63 12.76 1.40
CA ASP A 436 5.42 13.59 1.46
C ASP A 436 5.72 15.10 1.57
N ILE A 437 6.76 15.51 2.30
CA ILE A 437 7.20 16.91 2.30
C ILE A 437 7.66 17.30 0.90
N SER A 438 8.45 16.46 0.25
CA SER A 438 9.05 16.74 -1.05
C SER A 438 8.00 16.91 -2.15
N TYR A 439 6.96 16.05 -2.21
CA TYR A 439 5.96 16.14 -3.27
C TYR A 439 4.77 17.05 -2.94
N LEU A 440 4.52 17.41 -1.67
CA LEU A 440 3.46 18.35 -1.29
C LEU A 440 3.98 19.76 -1.04
N GLY A 441 5.19 19.89 -0.51
CA GLY A 441 5.76 21.16 -0.05
C GLY A 441 5.98 22.20 -1.14
N HIS A 442 6.07 21.83 -2.41
CA HIS A 442 6.21 22.76 -3.53
C HIS A 442 4.89 23.16 -4.20
N ILE A 443 3.77 22.48 -3.87
CA ILE A 443 2.46 22.77 -4.52
C ILE A 443 1.92 24.13 -4.02
N PRO A 444 1.63 25.09 -4.91
CA PRO A 444 1.03 26.35 -4.50
C PRO A 444 -0.33 26.15 -3.78
N ASN A 445 -0.62 27.01 -2.83
CA ASN A 445 -1.83 27.01 -1.98
C ASN A 445 -1.93 25.86 -0.98
N MET A 446 -1.10 24.79 -1.06
CA MET A 446 -1.09 23.71 -0.08
C MET A 446 -0.52 24.24 1.26
N VAL A 447 -1.27 24.01 2.34
CA VAL A 447 -0.75 24.13 3.70
C VAL A 447 -0.32 22.75 4.19
N LEU A 448 0.91 22.62 4.68
CA LEU A 448 1.46 21.35 5.16
C LEU A 448 1.96 21.51 6.59
N MET A 449 1.41 20.70 7.50
CA MET A 449 1.74 20.76 8.93
C MET A 449 2.01 19.39 9.53
N ALA A 450 2.73 19.36 10.66
CA ALA A 450 3.10 18.13 11.36
C ALA A 450 3.09 18.35 12.88
N PRO A 451 2.28 17.62 13.67
CA PRO A 451 2.24 17.75 15.12
C PRO A 451 3.50 17.16 15.77
N LYS A 452 4.05 17.83 16.78
CA LYS A 452 5.17 17.30 17.58
C LYS A 452 4.78 16.12 18.47
N ASN A 453 3.53 16.10 18.97
CA ASN A 453 3.05 15.10 19.93
C ASN A 453 1.55 14.87 19.81
N GLY A 454 1.04 13.94 20.61
CA GLY A 454 -0.38 13.58 20.59
C GLY A 454 -1.33 14.65 21.13
N ARG A 455 -0.86 15.60 21.92
CA ARG A 455 -1.67 16.70 22.43
C ARG A 455 -1.89 17.81 21.40
N GLU A 456 -0.87 18.10 20.60
CA GLU A 456 -0.95 19.10 19.54
C GLU A 456 -1.84 18.67 18.37
N MET A 457 -1.87 17.36 18.06
CA MET A 457 -2.60 16.82 16.95
C MET A 457 -4.10 17.19 16.90
N PRO A 458 -4.90 17.06 17.97
CA PRO A 458 -6.30 17.50 17.97
C PRO A 458 -6.49 18.99 17.69
N GLU A 459 -5.60 19.85 18.19
CA GLU A 459 -5.66 21.29 17.96
C GLU A 459 -5.34 21.63 16.49
N MET A 460 -4.36 20.95 15.90
CA MET A 460 -4.09 21.06 14.46
C MET A 460 -5.26 20.56 13.61
N MET A 461 -5.93 19.48 14.00
CA MET A 461 -7.12 18.99 13.31
C MET A 461 -8.28 19.99 13.36
N LYS A 462 -8.48 20.64 14.52
CA LYS A 462 -9.47 21.71 14.67
C LYS A 462 -9.14 22.88 13.75
N PHE A 463 -7.90 23.36 13.77
CA PHE A 463 -7.42 24.41 12.88
C PHE A 463 -7.65 24.04 11.40
N ALA A 464 -7.29 22.82 10.99
CA ALA A 464 -7.44 22.36 9.61
C ALA A 464 -8.89 22.37 9.13
N LEU A 465 -9.85 22.02 9.98
CA LEU A 465 -11.28 22.00 9.66
C LEU A 465 -11.92 23.42 9.63
N GLU A 466 -11.24 24.41 10.22
CA GLU A 466 -11.64 25.83 10.17
C GLU A 466 -10.94 26.57 9.01
N TYR A 467 -9.85 26.01 8.47
CA TYR A 467 -9.09 26.61 7.38
C TYR A 467 -9.84 26.47 6.03
N ASN A 468 -9.97 27.58 5.32
CA ASN A 468 -10.68 27.61 4.03
C ASN A 468 -9.72 27.47 2.85
N GLY A 469 -9.11 26.32 2.70
CA GLY A 469 -8.17 25.99 1.63
C GLY A 469 -7.59 24.57 1.77
N PRO A 470 -6.78 24.12 0.80
CA PRO A 470 -6.16 22.82 0.87
C PRO A 470 -5.15 22.73 2.00
N ILE A 471 -5.29 21.72 2.85
CA ILE A 471 -4.43 21.52 4.01
C ILE A 471 -4.14 20.05 4.24
N ALA A 472 -2.89 19.75 4.58
CA ALA A 472 -2.41 18.41 4.89
C ALA A 472 -1.75 18.38 6.26
N MET A 473 -2.05 17.34 7.05
CA MET A 473 -1.38 17.03 8.30
C MET A 473 -0.73 15.66 8.21
N LYS A 474 0.59 15.60 8.37
CA LYS A 474 1.36 14.36 8.36
C LYS A 474 1.65 13.87 9.78
N TYR A 475 1.53 12.57 10.01
CA TYR A 475 1.84 11.95 11.30
C TYR A 475 2.33 10.51 11.13
N PRO A 476 3.18 9.99 12.08
CA PRO A 476 3.85 8.72 11.89
C PRO A 476 2.96 7.53 12.26
N ARG A 477 3.44 6.36 11.88
CA ARG A 477 2.98 5.09 12.44
C ARG A 477 3.58 4.89 13.84
N GLY A 478 2.78 4.48 14.81
CA GLY A 478 3.27 4.06 16.13
C GLY A 478 2.64 4.77 17.30
N SER A 479 3.26 4.58 18.46
CA SER A 479 2.79 5.17 19.72
C SER A 479 2.97 6.68 19.72
N VAL A 480 2.06 7.35 20.38
CA VAL A 480 2.10 8.79 20.57
C VAL A 480 3.30 9.15 21.45
N TYR A 481 4.04 10.15 21.03
CA TYR A 481 4.94 10.90 21.90
C TYR A 481 4.12 11.83 22.80
N GLU A 482 4.34 11.77 24.11
CA GLU A 482 3.58 12.53 25.12
C GLU A 482 4.40 13.64 25.79
N GLY A 483 5.71 13.72 25.50
CA GLY A 483 6.58 14.77 26.01
C GLY A 483 6.22 16.14 25.47
N LEU A 484 6.78 17.17 26.08
CA LEU A 484 6.59 18.59 25.74
C LEU A 484 5.12 19.03 25.71
N SER A 485 4.26 18.39 26.54
CA SER A 485 2.82 18.69 26.59
C SER A 485 2.52 20.02 27.28
N GLU A 486 3.43 20.57 28.06
CA GLU A 486 3.38 21.92 28.65
C GLU A 486 3.48 23.03 27.60
N TYR A 487 4.15 22.77 26.49
CA TYR A 487 4.21 23.68 25.34
C TYR A 487 2.97 23.52 24.49
N ASN A 488 2.06 24.48 24.59
CA ASN A 488 0.72 24.41 24.00
C ASN A 488 0.23 25.76 23.47
N ALA A 489 1.14 26.53 22.87
CA ALA A 489 0.80 27.78 22.20
C ALA A 489 -0.29 27.55 21.13
N PRO A 490 -1.22 28.49 20.91
CA PRO A 490 -2.26 28.36 19.89
C PRO A 490 -1.68 28.00 18.52
N VAL A 491 -2.42 27.19 17.75
CA VAL A 491 -2.05 26.85 16.38
C VAL A 491 -2.46 28.00 15.47
N GLU A 492 -1.49 28.70 14.92
CA GLU A 492 -1.67 29.80 13.98
C GLU A 492 -0.97 29.49 12.66
N LEU A 493 -1.59 29.93 11.53
CA LEU A 493 -1.08 29.64 10.20
C LEU A 493 0.36 30.12 10.02
N GLY A 494 1.25 29.20 9.67
CA GLY A 494 2.66 29.50 9.40
C GLY A 494 3.46 29.91 10.63
N LYS A 495 2.99 29.64 11.84
CA LYS A 495 3.73 29.93 13.07
C LYS A 495 4.29 28.66 13.69
N SER A 496 5.57 28.72 13.99
CA SER A 496 6.31 27.72 14.75
C SER A 496 6.19 27.96 16.27
N GLU A 497 6.67 27.03 17.09
CA GLU A 497 6.68 27.17 18.54
C GLU A 497 8.09 26.97 19.07
N VAL A 498 8.62 28.00 19.74
CA VAL A 498 9.90 27.88 20.43
C VAL A 498 9.70 27.07 21.71
N ILE A 499 10.38 25.94 21.81
CA ILE A 499 10.33 25.07 23.00
C ILE A 499 11.25 25.61 24.06
N HIS A 500 12.48 25.89 23.72
CA HIS A 500 13.39 26.68 24.56
C HIS A 500 14.45 27.37 23.71
N GLU A 501 14.95 28.43 24.25
CA GLU A 501 16.03 29.22 23.63
C GLU A 501 17.40 28.66 24.02
N GLY A 502 18.36 28.84 23.14
CA GLY A 502 19.75 28.51 23.36
C GLY A 502 20.66 29.66 22.92
N GLN A 503 21.96 29.37 22.76
CA GLN A 503 22.96 30.34 22.34
C GLN A 503 23.86 29.83 21.20
N ASP A 504 24.20 28.51 21.21
CA ASP A 504 25.24 27.97 20.34
C ASP A 504 24.67 27.49 18.99
N VAL A 505 23.55 26.83 19.02
CA VAL A 505 22.90 26.19 17.89
C VAL A 505 21.38 26.16 18.09
N VAL A 506 20.61 26.18 17.02
CA VAL A 506 19.16 25.97 17.10
C VAL A 506 18.73 24.78 16.24
N ILE A 507 17.93 23.88 16.82
CA ILE A 507 17.37 22.70 16.17
C ILE A 507 15.92 22.98 15.77
N LEU A 508 15.62 22.91 14.47
CA LEU A 508 14.29 23.02 13.88
C LEU A 508 13.76 21.60 13.64
N SER A 509 12.88 21.13 14.51
CA SER A 509 12.32 19.78 14.45
C SER A 509 11.00 19.75 13.70
N VAL A 510 10.85 18.82 12.74
CA VAL A 510 9.67 18.65 11.89
C VAL A 510 8.80 17.50 12.39
N GLY A 511 7.74 17.82 13.12
CA GLY A 511 6.76 16.82 13.58
C GLY A 511 7.31 15.84 14.62
N SER A 512 6.99 14.56 14.48
CA SER A 512 7.22 13.53 15.50
C SER A 512 8.67 13.15 15.76
N ILE A 513 9.63 13.59 14.91
CA ILE A 513 11.07 13.43 15.19
C ILE A 513 11.50 14.29 16.40
N MET A 514 10.60 15.12 16.89
CA MET A 514 10.78 15.93 18.10
C MET A 514 11.27 15.12 19.30
N GLU A 515 10.80 13.89 19.47
CA GLU A 515 11.27 12.99 20.54
C GLU A 515 12.79 12.75 20.47
N GLU A 516 13.33 12.54 19.28
CA GLU A 516 14.77 12.36 19.09
C GLU A 516 15.54 13.68 19.24
N CYS A 517 14.95 14.79 18.77
CA CYS A 517 15.54 16.12 18.94
C CYS A 517 15.62 16.55 20.41
N GLU A 518 14.59 16.27 21.22
CA GLU A 518 14.59 16.54 22.67
C GLU A 518 15.71 15.78 23.38
N LYS A 519 15.87 14.49 23.08
CA LYS A 519 16.95 13.66 23.63
C LYS A 519 18.34 14.18 23.18
N ALA A 520 18.47 14.58 21.90
CA ALA A 520 19.71 15.16 21.39
C ALA A 520 20.08 16.48 22.09
N VAL A 521 19.09 17.32 22.40
CA VAL A 521 19.28 18.51 23.22
C VAL A 521 19.85 18.16 24.59
N GLN A 522 19.30 17.13 25.25
CA GLN A 522 19.82 16.67 26.55
C GLN A 522 21.29 16.20 26.44
N HIS A 523 21.62 15.41 25.40
CA HIS A 523 22.99 14.94 25.16
C HIS A 523 23.97 16.11 24.87
N LEU A 524 23.52 17.15 24.17
CA LEU A 524 24.32 18.36 23.93
C LEU A 524 24.56 19.16 25.22
N GLN A 525 23.51 19.31 26.06
CA GLN A 525 23.61 19.99 27.35
C GLN A 525 24.57 19.30 28.32
N GLU A 526 24.55 17.95 28.37
CA GLU A 526 25.50 17.15 29.16
C GLU A 526 26.97 17.41 28.75
N LYS A 527 27.20 17.80 27.48
CA LYS A 527 28.51 18.14 26.94
C LYS A 527 28.84 19.64 27.02
N GLY A 528 28.01 20.44 27.69
CA GLY A 528 28.23 21.84 27.96
C GLY A 528 27.77 22.81 26.86
N TYR A 529 27.05 22.34 25.84
CA TYR A 529 26.42 23.19 24.82
C TYR A 529 25.07 23.72 25.31
N ASN A 530 24.62 24.84 24.73
CA ASN A 530 23.32 25.45 25.01
C ASN A 530 22.46 25.51 23.71
N PRO A 531 21.90 24.38 23.26
CA PRO A 531 21.10 24.36 22.03
C PRO A 531 19.70 24.95 22.25
N GLY A 532 19.17 25.69 21.28
CA GLY A 532 17.76 26.03 21.17
C GLY A 532 16.97 24.90 20.49
N LEU A 533 15.66 24.79 20.76
CA LEU A 533 14.77 23.82 20.15
C LEU A 533 13.48 24.49 19.70
N VAL A 534 13.08 24.24 18.43
CA VAL A 534 11.89 24.80 17.81
C VAL A 534 11.04 23.67 17.20
N ASN A 535 9.76 23.68 17.50
CA ASN A 535 8.74 22.90 16.82
C ASN A 535 8.27 23.63 15.57
N VAL A 536 8.60 23.13 14.39
CA VAL A 536 8.30 23.77 13.12
C VAL A 536 6.79 23.90 12.87
N ARG A 537 5.97 22.95 13.32
CA ARG A 537 4.51 22.92 13.11
C ARG A 537 4.07 22.98 11.65
N PHE A 538 4.35 24.12 10.99
CA PHE A 538 4.04 24.36 9.59
C PHE A 538 5.29 24.26 8.73
N ILE A 539 5.32 23.23 7.88
CA ILE A 539 6.35 23.06 6.87
C ILE A 539 6.11 24.08 5.74
N ARG A 540 4.81 24.30 5.45
CA ARG A 540 4.37 25.31 4.49
C ARG A 540 3.03 25.92 4.93
N PRO A 541 2.90 27.28 4.99
CA PRO A 541 4.00 28.24 4.85
C PRO A 541 4.98 28.12 6.01
N MET A 542 6.25 28.40 5.75
CA MET A 542 7.29 28.49 6.81
C MET A 542 7.08 29.74 7.64
N ASP A 543 7.50 29.70 8.91
CA ASP A 543 7.56 30.88 9.78
C ASP A 543 8.80 31.73 9.43
N GLU A 544 8.67 32.53 8.38
CA GLU A 544 9.77 33.37 7.90
C GLU A 544 10.20 34.42 8.93
N ASP A 545 9.30 34.91 9.81
CA ASP A 545 9.62 35.89 10.82
C ASP A 545 10.54 35.27 11.87
N LEU A 546 10.15 34.12 12.41
CA LEU A 546 10.99 33.37 13.34
C LEU A 546 12.33 32.98 12.70
N LEU A 547 12.33 32.54 11.44
CA LEU A 547 13.59 32.21 10.75
C LEU A 547 14.54 33.41 10.63
N ARG A 548 14.03 34.64 10.45
CA ARG A 548 14.87 35.88 10.49
C ARG A 548 15.47 36.09 11.85
N GLU A 549 14.68 35.91 12.92
CA GLU A 549 15.17 36.05 14.32
C GLU A 549 16.25 35.00 14.64
N LEU A 550 16.01 33.75 14.26
CA LEU A 550 16.95 32.66 14.49
C LEU A 550 18.24 32.85 13.68
N ALA A 551 18.14 33.30 12.44
CA ALA A 551 19.30 33.56 11.59
C ALA A 551 20.16 34.73 12.13
N ALA A 552 19.55 35.72 12.80
CA ALA A 552 20.27 36.79 13.44
C ALA A 552 20.93 36.35 14.76
N LYS A 553 20.40 35.32 15.43
CA LYS A 553 20.84 34.92 16.78
C LYS A 553 21.83 33.75 16.77
N TYR A 554 21.64 32.76 15.92
CA TYR A 554 22.40 31.51 15.98
C TYR A 554 23.38 31.36 14.80
N PRO A 555 24.64 31.04 15.05
CA PRO A 555 25.62 30.81 13.97
C PRO A 555 25.31 29.52 13.21
N LEU A 556 24.78 28.47 13.89
CA LEU A 556 24.43 27.19 13.31
C LEU A 556 22.93 26.96 13.45
N ILE A 557 22.28 26.68 12.32
CA ILE A 557 20.87 26.23 12.24
C ILE A 557 20.88 24.78 11.84
N VAL A 558 20.10 23.94 12.53
CA VAL A 558 19.99 22.51 12.25
C VAL A 558 18.52 22.20 11.93
N THR A 559 18.23 21.55 10.80
CA THR A 559 16.90 21.03 10.50
C THR A 559 16.90 19.52 10.64
N VAL A 560 15.87 18.95 11.29
CA VAL A 560 15.71 17.50 11.46
C VAL A 560 14.34 17.07 10.97
N GLU A 561 14.32 16.14 10.01
CA GLU A 561 13.08 15.68 9.36
C GLU A 561 13.15 14.18 8.99
N GLU A 562 12.04 13.46 9.17
CA GLU A 562 11.86 12.12 8.60
C GLU A 562 11.33 12.24 7.16
N ASN A 563 12.16 12.79 6.29
CA ASN A 563 11.90 13.00 4.86
C ASN A 563 13.20 12.92 4.07
N GLU A 564 13.08 12.65 2.77
CA GLU A 564 14.17 12.84 1.81
C GLU A 564 14.68 14.29 1.88
N LEU A 565 15.99 14.48 1.94
CA LEU A 565 16.59 15.82 2.03
C LEU A 565 16.30 16.67 0.79
N ILE A 566 16.24 16.01 -0.39
CA ILE A 566 15.91 16.69 -1.64
C ILE A 566 14.42 17.04 -1.66
N GLY A 567 14.12 18.32 -1.75
CA GLY A 567 12.76 18.85 -1.63
C GLY A 567 12.20 18.88 -0.21
N GLY A 568 13.01 18.54 0.79
CA GLY A 568 12.65 18.57 2.21
C GLY A 568 12.64 19.97 2.81
N TYR A 569 12.30 20.04 4.11
CA TYR A 569 12.22 21.30 4.87
C TYR A 569 13.59 21.98 4.99
N GLY A 570 14.67 21.21 5.21
CA GLY A 570 16.03 21.75 5.27
C GLY A 570 16.43 22.48 3.99
N GLN A 571 16.04 21.97 2.82
CA GLN A 571 16.29 22.64 1.55
C GLN A 571 15.45 23.92 1.40
N MET A 572 14.21 23.96 1.91
CA MET A 572 13.39 25.17 1.94
C MET A 572 14.02 26.25 2.82
N VAL A 573 14.55 25.88 3.99
CA VAL A 573 15.30 26.79 4.89
C VAL A 573 16.57 27.29 4.21
N SER A 574 17.33 26.43 3.53
CA SER A 574 18.51 26.82 2.75
C SER A 574 18.19 27.91 1.71
N ALA A 575 17.11 27.67 0.93
CA ALA A 575 16.65 28.63 -0.07
C ALA A 575 16.23 29.96 0.56
N PHE A 576 15.55 29.91 1.71
CA PHE A 576 15.17 31.12 2.46
C PHE A 576 16.39 31.91 2.94
N LEU A 577 17.39 31.27 3.57
CA LEU A 577 18.60 31.90 4.04
C LEU A 577 19.36 32.55 2.88
N HIS A 578 19.56 31.83 1.79
CA HIS A 578 20.24 32.35 0.61
C HIS A 578 19.53 33.58 0.00
N LYS A 579 18.18 33.47 -0.19
CA LYS A 579 17.37 34.58 -0.72
C LYS A 579 17.47 35.86 0.11
N ASN A 580 17.56 35.71 1.42
CA ASN A 580 17.62 36.85 2.35
C ASN A 580 19.05 37.25 2.71
N LYS A 581 20.08 36.67 2.06
CA LYS A 581 21.51 36.96 2.26
C LYS A 581 22.02 36.67 3.68
N TYR A 582 21.44 35.69 4.35
CA TYR A 582 21.99 35.18 5.60
C TYR A 582 23.13 34.18 5.30
N HIS A 583 24.16 34.20 6.15
CA HIS A 583 25.38 33.38 6.00
C HIS A 583 25.56 32.36 7.12
N ASN A 584 24.46 32.03 7.79
CA ASN A 584 24.45 31.00 8.83
C ASN A 584 24.90 29.66 8.26
N ASP A 585 25.61 28.91 9.06
CA ASP A 585 25.84 27.51 8.76
C ASP A 585 24.55 26.74 8.91
N LEU A 586 24.24 25.88 7.94
CA LEU A 586 23.02 25.05 7.92
C LEU A 586 23.41 23.58 7.86
N LEU A 587 22.99 22.83 8.87
CA LEU A 587 23.09 21.38 8.90
C LEU A 587 21.68 20.78 8.71
N SER A 588 21.46 20.10 7.60
CA SER A 588 20.18 19.41 7.34
C SER A 588 20.32 17.92 7.59
N LEU A 589 19.54 17.38 8.52
CA LEU A 589 19.49 15.98 8.90
C LEU A 589 18.16 15.37 8.47
N GLY A 590 18.23 14.29 7.69
CA GLY A 590 17.09 13.61 7.10
C GLY A 590 17.54 12.39 6.32
N ILE A 591 16.68 11.89 5.43
CA ILE A 591 17.00 10.73 4.58
C ILE A 591 17.84 11.21 3.39
N SER A 592 18.98 10.59 3.19
CA SER A 592 19.83 10.83 2.01
C SER A 592 19.27 10.15 0.77
N ASP A 593 19.89 10.37 -0.41
CA ASP A 593 19.46 9.83 -1.72
C ASP A 593 19.61 8.30 -1.80
N TYR A 594 18.77 7.56 -1.03
CA TYR A 594 18.65 6.10 -1.09
C TYR A 594 17.28 5.61 -0.59
N PHE A 595 16.83 4.46 -1.11
CA PHE A 595 15.62 3.80 -0.61
C PHE A 595 15.88 3.07 0.71
N VAL A 596 15.18 3.47 1.77
CA VAL A 596 15.34 2.88 3.11
C VAL A 596 14.75 1.49 3.17
N ARG A 597 15.57 0.48 3.41
CA ARG A 597 15.18 -0.93 3.51
C ARG A 597 14.34 -1.23 4.75
N HIS A 598 13.72 -2.41 4.76
CA HIS A 598 12.96 -2.91 5.92
C HIS A 598 13.89 -3.18 7.12
N ALA A 599 13.47 -2.66 8.27
CA ALA A 599 14.12 -2.82 9.57
C ALA A 599 13.13 -2.36 10.67
N THR A 600 13.56 -2.22 11.91
CA THR A 600 12.80 -1.45 12.90
C THR A 600 12.97 0.04 12.64
N VAL A 601 12.00 0.87 13.06
CA VAL A 601 12.10 2.34 12.89
C VAL A 601 13.34 2.89 13.58
N ALA A 602 13.70 2.39 14.77
CA ALA A 602 14.91 2.79 15.48
C ALA A 602 16.20 2.52 14.65
N GLN A 603 16.33 1.32 14.08
CA GLN A 603 17.45 0.99 13.19
C GLN A 603 17.48 1.84 11.92
N GLN A 604 16.31 2.21 11.39
CA GLN A 604 16.22 3.06 10.21
C GLN A 604 16.64 4.50 10.54
N ARG A 605 16.27 5.04 11.72
CA ARG A 605 16.73 6.35 12.21
C ARG A 605 18.24 6.38 12.43
N GLU A 606 18.79 5.35 13.07
CA GLU A 606 20.23 5.17 13.25
C GLU A 606 20.97 5.17 11.91
N GLN A 607 20.48 4.38 10.94
CA GLN A 607 21.06 4.32 9.60
C GLN A 607 21.00 5.67 8.87
N ALA A 608 19.94 6.44 9.07
CA ALA A 608 19.74 7.74 8.48
C ALA A 608 20.47 8.87 9.24
N GLY A 609 21.05 8.60 10.40
CA GLY A 609 21.73 9.59 11.23
C GLY A 609 20.80 10.62 11.88
N ILE A 610 19.54 10.22 12.15
CA ILE A 610 18.48 11.06 12.74
C ILE A 610 17.94 10.50 14.07
N ASP A 611 18.60 9.54 14.67
CA ASP A 611 18.44 9.21 16.10
C ASP A 611 19.14 10.25 16.99
N ALA A 612 18.81 10.27 18.27
CA ALA A 612 19.29 11.30 19.21
C ALA A 612 20.82 11.40 19.29
N ASP A 613 21.50 10.25 19.34
CA ASP A 613 22.97 10.21 19.44
C ASP A 613 23.63 10.73 18.16
N SER A 614 23.12 10.32 17.01
CA SER A 614 23.61 10.74 15.70
C SER A 614 23.37 12.23 15.45
N ILE A 615 22.20 12.78 15.84
CA ILE A 615 21.90 14.20 15.77
C ILE A 615 22.89 15.00 16.62
N ALA A 616 23.04 14.63 17.90
CA ALA A 616 23.96 15.33 18.81
C ALA A 616 25.41 15.28 18.31
N LYS A 617 25.87 14.12 17.83
CA LYS A 617 27.20 13.94 17.26
C LYS A 617 27.43 14.84 16.03
N SER A 618 26.49 14.82 15.08
CA SER A 618 26.60 15.61 13.84
C SER A 618 26.68 17.11 14.12
N ILE A 619 25.93 17.58 15.14
CA ILE A 619 26.00 18.96 15.59
C ILE A 619 27.39 19.31 16.18
N ILE A 620 27.92 18.46 17.08
CA ILE A 620 29.23 18.65 17.68
C ILE A 620 30.33 18.63 16.62
N ASP A 621 30.29 17.65 15.70
CA ASP A 621 31.28 17.55 14.61
C ASP A 621 31.23 18.77 13.67
N ARG A 622 30.08 19.42 13.55
CA ARG A 622 29.92 20.66 12.73
C ARG A 622 30.38 21.91 13.43
N MET A 623 30.30 21.94 14.76
CA MET A 623 30.70 23.11 15.57
C MET A 623 32.21 23.14 15.86
N ASN A 624 32.90 22.01 15.81
CA ASN A 624 34.36 21.89 15.96
C ASN A 624 35.07 22.04 14.61
#